data_aec127810f93de69b186d52a4c8716ad
#
_entry.id   aec127810f93de69b186d52a4c8716ad
#
_cell.length_a   1.000
_cell.length_b   1.000
_cell.length_c   1.000
_cell.angle_alpha   90.00
_cell.angle_beta   90.00
_cell.angle_gamma   90.00
#
_symmetry.space_group_name_H-M   'P 1'
#
loop_
_entity.id
_entity.type
_entity.pdbx_description
1 polymer ?
#
loop_
_entity_poly.entity_id
_entity_poly.type
_entity_poly.pdbx_seq_one_letter_code
_entity_poly.pdbx_strand_id
1 'polypeptide(L)' 'MSSLTGRRRYRLEPKHWFREPMVVLQVEETRLITYWSGGMIDTERYEVWRDARVSDLTEHEAPK' A
#
# COMPACT_ATOMS: atom_id res chain seq x y z
N MET A 1 -10.62 -8.30 -1.60
CA MET A 1 -9.86 -8.14 -0.37
C MET A 1 -8.46 -7.68 -0.65
N SER A 2 -7.89 -6.93 0.27
CA SER A 2 -6.52 -6.49 0.12
C SER A 2 -5.74 -6.83 1.37
N SER A 3 -4.45 -7.06 1.19
CA SER A 3 -3.59 -7.40 2.30
C SER A 3 -2.21 -6.86 2.01
N LEU A 4 -1.46 -6.62 3.07
CA LEU A 4 -0.10 -6.14 2.94
C LEU A 4 0.81 -7.31 2.60
N THR A 5 1.78 -7.04 1.73
CA THR A 5 2.73 -8.07 1.33
C THR A 5 3.91 -8.16 2.28
N GLY A 6 4.09 -7.16 3.13
CA GLY A 6 5.24 -7.08 4.02
C GLY A 6 6.36 -6.25 3.48
N ARG A 7 6.29 -5.82 2.25
CA ARG A 7 7.34 -4.99 1.67
C ARG A 7 7.11 -3.55 2.03
N ARG A 8 8.18 -2.82 2.23
CA ARG A 8 8.13 -1.43 2.63
C ARG A 8 9.19 -0.66 1.88
N ARG A 9 8.95 0.63 1.72
CA ARG A 9 9.93 1.53 1.16
C ARG A 9 9.63 2.93 1.66
N TYR A 10 10.59 3.81 1.48
CA TYR A 10 10.42 5.20 1.88
C TYR A 10 10.45 6.08 0.65
N ARG A 11 9.73 7.17 0.71
CA ARG A 11 9.78 8.17 -0.32
C ARG A 11 9.95 9.53 0.32
N LEU A 12 10.57 10.44 -0.42
CA LEU A 12 10.72 11.81 0.03
C LEU A 12 9.55 12.62 -0.49
N GLU A 13 8.91 13.33 0.39
CA GLU A 13 7.83 14.21 -0.01
C GLU A 13 8.30 15.64 0.18
N PRO A 14 8.55 16.38 -0.91
CA PRO A 14 8.95 17.77 -0.77
C PRO A 14 7.80 18.58 -0.21
N LYS A 15 8.13 19.39 0.77
CA LYS A 15 7.16 20.27 1.38
C LYS A 15 7.36 21.67 0.83
N HIS A 16 6.81 22.62 1.54
CA HIS A 16 7.00 24.02 1.14
C HIS A 16 8.48 24.33 1.15
N TRP A 17 8.84 25.35 0.37
CA TRP A 17 10.22 25.72 0.19
C TRP A 17 10.92 26.08 1.49
N PHE A 18 10.15 26.43 2.52
CA PHE A 18 10.75 26.79 3.80
C PHE A 18 10.70 25.65 4.80
N ARG A 19 10.34 24.45 4.37
CA ARG A 19 10.26 23.30 5.26
C ARG A 19 11.13 22.18 4.73
N GLU A 20 11.58 21.37 5.67
CA GLU A 20 12.38 20.22 5.31
C GLU A 20 11.50 19.15 4.67
N PRO A 21 12.06 18.40 3.73
CA PRO A 21 11.31 17.28 3.15
C PRO A 21 10.96 16.26 4.22
N MET A 22 9.86 15.58 4.01
CA MET A 22 9.43 14.53 4.91
C MET A 22 9.68 13.18 4.29
N VAL A 23 10.07 12.23 5.15
CA VAL A 23 10.19 10.84 4.72
C VAL A 23 8.88 10.15 5.03
N VAL A 24 8.28 9.57 4.00
CA VAL A 24 6.99 8.91 4.13
C VAL A 24 7.17 7.43 3.89
N LEU A 25 6.68 6.63 4.84
CA LEU A 25 6.73 5.19 4.69
C LEU A 25 5.63 4.73 3.75
N GLN A 26 6.01 3.90 2.79
CA GLN A 26 5.05 3.28 1.89
C GLN A 26 5.05 1.78 2.09
N VAL A 27 3.89 1.20 1.95
CA VAL A 27 3.73 -0.24 2.06
C VAL A 27 3.16 -0.76 0.76
N GLU A 28 3.48 -2.00 0.46
CA GLU A 28 2.96 -2.66 -0.72
C GLU A 28 1.73 -3.45 -0.34
N GLU A 29 0.68 -3.24 -1.10
CA GLU A 29 -0.60 -3.86 -0.82
C GLU A 29 -1.04 -4.67 -2.01
N THR A 30 -1.46 -5.90 -1.76
CA THR A 30 -2.03 -6.76 -2.77
C THR A 30 -3.51 -6.47 -2.88
N ARG A 31 -3.97 -6.23 -4.10
CA ARG A 31 -5.37 -5.96 -4.38
C ARG A 31 -5.89 -6.94 -5.40
N LEU A 32 -7.19 -7.19 -5.31
CA LEU A 32 -7.86 -8.08 -6.24
C LEU A 32 -8.86 -7.26 -7.05
N ILE A 33 -8.91 -7.55 -8.34
CA ILE A 33 -9.89 -6.93 -9.21
C ILE A 33 -10.67 -8.03 -9.90
N THR A 34 -11.98 -7.88 -9.95
CA THR A 34 -12.87 -8.84 -10.57
C THR A 34 -13.51 -8.20 -11.78
N TYR A 35 -13.53 -8.93 -12.88
CA TYR A 35 -14.05 -8.38 -14.13
C TYR A 35 -14.65 -9.49 -14.97
N TRP A 36 -15.46 -9.10 -15.95
CA TRP A 36 -16.04 -10.04 -16.91
C TRP A 36 -15.06 -10.24 -18.06
N SER A 37 -14.91 -11.49 -18.44
CA SER A 37 -14.06 -11.84 -19.59
C SER A 37 -14.68 -13.06 -20.27
N GLY A 38 -15.09 -12.87 -21.51
CA GLY A 38 -15.63 -13.98 -22.29
C GLY A 38 -16.82 -14.65 -21.65
N GLY A 39 -17.67 -13.88 -20.99
CA GLY A 39 -18.85 -14.44 -20.35
C GLY A 39 -18.60 -15.04 -18.98
N MET A 40 -17.39 -14.93 -18.49
CA MET A 40 -17.03 -15.47 -17.18
C MET A 40 -16.46 -14.37 -16.30
N ILE A 41 -16.48 -14.62 -15.01
CA ILE A 41 -15.91 -13.71 -14.04
C ILE A 41 -14.50 -14.14 -13.75
N ASP A 42 -13.58 -13.23 -13.95
CA ASP A 42 -12.16 -13.46 -13.68
C ASP A 42 -11.68 -12.56 -12.56
N THR A 43 -10.69 -13.02 -11.84
CA THR A 43 -10.10 -12.25 -10.76
C THR A 43 -8.60 -12.18 -11.00
N GLU A 44 -8.06 -10.96 -10.90
CA GLU A 44 -6.64 -10.75 -11.05
C GLU A 44 -6.08 -10.12 -9.79
N ARG A 45 -4.85 -10.43 -9.50
CA ARG A 45 -4.14 -9.89 -8.35
C ARG A 45 -3.05 -8.96 -8.82
N TYR A 46 -2.93 -7.81 -8.16
CA TYR A 46 -1.88 -6.86 -8.47
C TYR A 46 -1.42 -6.17 -7.20
N GLU A 47 -0.21 -5.64 -7.23
CA GLU A 47 0.36 -4.97 -6.07
C GLU A 47 0.48 -3.49 -6.34
N VAL A 48 0.22 -2.68 -5.32
CA VAL A 48 0.36 -1.22 -5.41
C VAL A 48 1.11 -0.73 -4.19
N TRP A 49 1.81 0.36 -4.38
CA TRP A 49 2.46 1.07 -3.28
C TRP A 49 1.58 2.21 -2.85
N ARG A 50 1.43 2.36 -1.55
CA ARG A 50 0.67 3.47 -1.01
C ARG A 50 1.29 3.91 0.30
N ASP A 51 0.96 5.12 0.71
CA ASP A 51 1.45 5.63 1.99
C ASP A 51 0.87 4.80 3.12
N ALA A 52 1.71 4.51 4.10
CA ALA A 52 1.28 3.72 5.23
C ALA A 52 0.36 4.53 6.12
N ARG A 53 -0.57 3.82 6.74
CA ARG A 53 -1.46 4.40 7.73
C ARG A 53 -1.10 3.82 9.08
N VAL A 54 -1.60 4.48 10.13
CA VAL A 54 -1.33 3.99 11.49
C VAL A 54 -1.83 2.56 11.64
N SER A 55 -2.96 2.25 11.03
CA SER A 55 -3.50 0.90 11.14
C SER A 55 -2.58 -0.12 10.50
N ASP A 56 -1.86 0.25 9.43
CA ASP A 56 -0.91 -0.68 8.83
C ASP A 56 0.21 -1.02 9.79
N LEU A 57 0.71 -0.02 10.49
CA LEU A 57 1.77 -0.24 11.46
C LEU A 57 1.29 -1.11 12.61
N THR A 58 0.08 -0.86 13.05
CA THR A 58 -0.49 -1.64 14.14
C THR A 58 -0.62 -3.10 13.75
N GLU A 59 -1.08 -3.34 12.53
CA GLU A 59 -1.24 -4.71 12.06
C GLU A 59 0.08 -5.46 12.03
N HIS A 60 1.12 -4.78 11.55
CA HIS A 60 2.41 -5.44 11.38
C HIS A 60 3.15 -5.64 12.68
N GLU A 61 2.95 -4.75 13.62
CA GLU A 61 3.74 -4.74 14.82
C GLU A 61 2.90 -5.01 16.04
N ALA A 62 1.71 -5.53 15.85
CA ALA A 62 0.84 -5.83 16.98
C ALA A 62 1.53 -6.82 17.91
N PRO A 63 1.52 -6.53 19.19
CA PRO A 63 2.13 -7.47 20.15
C PRO A 63 1.32 -8.75 20.21
N LYS A 64 2.01 -9.79 20.53
CA LYS A 64 1.38 -11.09 20.66
C LYS A 64 0.91 -11.37 22.06
#